data_eea53f2598eb01a69dfc987a8cd5756e
#
_entry.id   eea53f2598eb01a69dfc987a8cd5756e
#
_cell.length_a   1.000
_cell.length_b   1.000
_cell.length_c   1.000
_cell.angle_alpha   90.00
_cell.angle_beta   90.00
_cell.angle_gamma   90.00
#
_symmetry.space_group_name_H-M   'P 1'
#
loop_
_entity.id
_entity.type
_entity.pdbx_description
1 polymer ?
#
loop_
_entity_poly.entity_id
_entity_poly.type
_entity_poly.pdbx_seq_one_letter_code
_entity_poly.pdbx_strand_id
1 'polypeptide(L)'
;MNERQTLMKFNSGSWRGCFVHLDHKGVEQKRFSTSLDVIDSAGVIQASLTNLHTGRCQSMSFREIPVEMQLTETGDWSLGPARVGPLPWVTELCVVIGQERRRLIARHGANTVESIVYVRESRVAQGAIPTSEPLEVSIGSRGLHQIWRLDSDVELLVDPQPRGSNVGTVCGLRWHQPNVGIHQVVRRYSADGTLLPIEPSW
;
A
#
# COMPACT_ATOMS: atom_id res chain seq x y z
N MET A 1 0.61 15.86 17.12
CA MET A 1 -0.16 14.58 17.16
C MET A 1 0.87 13.47 17.10
N ASN A 2 0.75 12.42 17.94
CA ASN A 2 1.68 11.31 17.84
C ASN A 2 1.27 10.34 16.71
N GLU A 3 2.16 9.42 16.32
CA GLU A 3 1.94 8.49 15.21
C GLU A 3 0.65 7.67 15.37
N ARG A 4 0.37 7.15 16.57
CA ARG A 4 -0.86 6.40 16.85
C ARG A 4 -2.10 7.25 16.61
N GLN A 5 -2.12 8.49 17.11
CA GLN A 5 -3.24 9.42 16.91
C GLN A 5 -3.42 9.74 15.43
N THR A 6 -2.32 9.92 14.69
CA THR A 6 -2.34 10.14 13.25
C THR A 6 -2.92 8.94 12.51
N LEU A 7 -2.42 7.72 12.79
CA LEU A 7 -2.93 6.50 12.18
C LEU A 7 -4.43 6.35 12.41
N MET A 8 -4.87 6.50 13.66
CA MET A 8 -6.30 6.34 14.01
C MET A 8 -7.18 7.43 13.39
N LYS A 9 -6.73 8.68 13.38
CA LYS A 9 -7.48 9.79 12.76
C LYS A 9 -7.81 9.52 11.29
N PHE A 10 -6.83 9.02 10.54
CA PHE A 10 -6.96 8.87 9.08
C PHE A 10 -7.36 7.47 8.64
N ASN A 11 -7.06 6.42 9.42
CA ASN A 11 -7.23 5.05 8.98
C ASN A 11 -8.26 4.23 9.79
N SER A 12 -8.81 4.74 10.90
CA SER A 12 -9.85 4.04 11.65
C SER A 12 -11.20 4.03 10.93
N GLY A 13 -12.09 3.15 11.39
CA GLY A 13 -13.45 3.01 10.87
C GLY A 13 -13.63 1.80 9.97
N SER A 14 -14.78 1.75 9.31
CA SER A 14 -15.18 0.65 8.43
C SER A 14 -14.93 1.04 6.97
N TRP A 15 -14.15 0.23 6.29
CA TRP A 15 -13.77 0.40 4.89
C TRP A 15 -14.36 -0.72 4.04
N ARG A 16 -14.91 -0.38 2.90
CA ARG A 16 -15.30 -1.34 1.86
C ARG A 16 -14.38 -1.19 0.68
N GLY A 17 -13.91 -2.31 0.13
CA GLY A 17 -12.92 -2.29 -0.92
C GLY A 17 -13.02 -3.42 -1.92
N CYS A 18 -12.24 -3.24 -2.97
CA CYS A 18 -12.01 -4.25 -3.99
C CYS A 18 -10.49 -4.52 -4.07
N PHE A 19 -10.11 -5.78 -3.86
CA PHE A 19 -8.76 -6.29 -4.02
C PHE A 19 -8.60 -6.84 -5.44
N VAL A 20 -7.64 -6.31 -6.17
CA VAL A 20 -7.29 -6.74 -7.53
C VAL A 20 -5.88 -7.32 -7.50
N HIS A 21 -5.75 -8.60 -7.76
CA HIS A 21 -4.46 -9.30 -7.83
C HIS A 21 -3.92 -9.25 -9.25
N LEU A 22 -2.73 -8.72 -9.42
CA LEU A 22 -2.00 -8.59 -10.68
C LEU A 22 -0.75 -9.46 -10.65
N ASP A 23 -0.41 -10.07 -11.76
CA ASP A 23 0.89 -10.70 -11.95
C ASP A 23 1.99 -9.67 -12.28
N HIS A 24 3.20 -10.14 -12.50
CA HIS A 24 4.37 -9.31 -12.84
C HIS A 24 4.25 -8.57 -14.17
N LYS A 25 3.25 -8.88 -15.01
CA LYS A 25 2.95 -8.20 -16.28
C LYS A 25 1.77 -7.23 -16.15
N GLY A 26 1.19 -7.09 -14.96
CA GLY A 26 0.02 -6.27 -14.74
C GLY A 26 -1.30 -6.93 -15.17
N VAL A 27 -1.28 -8.23 -15.46
CA VAL A 27 -2.49 -8.96 -15.83
C VAL A 27 -3.27 -9.36 -14.59
N GLU A 28 -4.56 -9.01 -14.57
CA GLU A 28 -5.45 -9.36 -13.47
C GLU A 28 -5.65 -10.89 -13.39
N GLN A 29 -5.34 -11.45 -12.23
CA GLN A 29 -5.49 -12.88 -11.94
C GLN A 29 -6.78 -13.19 -11.20
N LYS A 30 -7.18 -12.31 -10.29
CA LYS A 30 -8.44 -12.41 -9.55
C LYS A 30 -8.81 -11.09 -8.89
N ARG A 31 -10.09 -10.98 -8.54
CA ARG A 31 -10.67 -9.84 -7.87
C ARG A 31 -11.71 -10.29 -6.84
N PHE A 32 -11.81 -9.59 -5.71
CA PHE A 32 -12.85 -9.84 -4.72
C PHE A 32 -13.08 -8.61 -3.83
N SER A 33 -14.31 -8.50 -3.35
CA SER A 33 -14.71 -7.44 -2.43
C SER A 33 -14.35 -7.77 -0.99
N THR A 34 -14.00 -6.73 -0.22
CA THR A 34 -13.61 -6.85 1.18
C THR A 34 -14.28 -5.82 2.06
N SER A 35 -14.32 -6.12 3.35
CA SER A 35 -14.59 -5.19 4.43
C SER A 35 -13.39 -5.18 5.37
N LEU A 36 -12.93 -4.00 5.75
CA LEU A 36 -11.87 -3.85 6.74
C LEU A 36 -12.37 -2.91 7.85
N ASP A 37 -12.40 -3.41 9.07
CA ASP A 37 -12.72 -2.62 10.26
C ASP A 37 -11.44 -2.36 11.04
N VAL A 38 -11.18 -1.08 11.35
CA VAL A 38 -10.03 -0.63 12.14
C VAL A 38 -10.55 0.15 13.35
N ILE A 39 -10.35 -0.39 14.54
CA ILE A 39 -10.84 0.19 15.80
C ILE A 39 -9.71 0.28 16.83
N ASP A 40 -9.84 1.23 17.76
CA ASP A 40 -9.06 1.26 18.99
C ASP A 40 -9.95 0.77 20.15
N SER A 41 -9.57 -0.33 20.75
CA SER A 41 -10.26 -0.91 21.89
C SER A 41 -9.30 -1.01 23.08
N ALA A 42 -9.53 -0.21 24.11
CA ALA A 42 -8.71 -0.17 25.33
C ALA A 42 -7.19 -0.07 25.06
N GLY A 43 -6.80 0.79 24.13
CA GLY A 43 -5.40 1.01 23.76
C GLY A 43 -4.81 -0.06 22.84
N VAL A 44 -5.62 -0.97 22.31
CA VAL A 44 -5.23 -1.95 21.29
C VAL A 44 -5.87 -1.58 19.97
N ILE A 45 -5.08 -1.33 18.94
CA ILE A 45 -5.57 -1.19 17.58
C ILE A 45 -5.86 -2.58 17.04
N GLN A 46 -7.07 -2.77 16.56
CA GLN A 46 -7.52 -4.01 15.94
C GLN A 46 -7.93 -3.72 14.51
N ALA A 47 -7.40 -4.50 13.56
CA ALA A 47 -7.75 -4.43 12.15
C ALA A 47 -8.27 -5.81 11.71
N SER A 48 -9.51 -5.87 11.22
CA SER A 48 -10.19 -7.10 10.81
C SER A 48 -10.60 -7.01 9.35
N LEU A 49 -9.92 -7.75 8.49
CA LEU A 49 -10.17 -7.84 7.05
C LEU A 49 -11.02 -9.06 6.73
N THR A 50 -12.18 -8.85 6.15
CA THR A 50 -13.10 -9.91 5.72
C THR A 50 -13.21 -9.93 4.20
N ASN A 51 -12.98 -11.11 3.60
CA ASN A 51 -13.32 -11.36 2.21
C ASN A 51 -14.82 -11.60 2.11
N LEU A 52 -15.54 -10.73 1.41
CA LEU A 52 -17.02 -10.77 1.37
C LEU A 52 -17.58 -11.92 0.53
N HIS A 53 -16.76 -12.52 -0.32
CA HIS A 53 -17.19 -13.68 -1.12
C HIS A 53 -17.09 -14.99 -0.33
N THR A 54 -16.00 -15.14 0.45
CA THR A 54 -15.74 -16.40 1.17
C THR A 54 -16.10 -16.35 2.64
N GLY A 55 -16.37 -15.16 3.20
CA GLY A 55 -16.55 -14.93 4.63
C GLY A 55 -15.26 -15.07 5.46
N ARG A 56 -14.11 -15.36 4.84
CA ARG A 56 -12.85 -15.53 5.55
C ARG A 56 -12.40 -14.20 6.15
N CYS A 57 -12.19 -14.17 7.46
CA CYS A 57 -11.69 -13.05 8.21
C CYS A 57 -10.22 -13.26 8.61
N GLN A 58 -9.43 -12.20 8.49
CA GLN A 58 -8.06 -12.12 9.02
C GLN A 58 -7.98 -10.91 9.92
N SER A 59 -7.46 -11.09 11.13
CA SER A 59 -7.32 -10.01 12.09
C SER A 59 -5.88 -9.85 12.53
N MET A 60 -5.49 -8.60 12.77
CA MET A 60 -4.23 -8.25 13.43
C MET A 60 -4.54 -7.28 14.58
N SER A 61 -3.70 -7.28 15.59
CA SER A 61 -3.81 -6.34 16.70
C SER A 61 -2.43 -5.92 17.20
N PHE A 62 -2.28 -4.66 17.59
CA PHE A 62 -1.05 -4.12 18.15
C PHE A 62 -1.34 -2.97 19.10
N ARG A 63 -0.51 -2.80 20.12
CA ARG A 63 -0.60 -1.68 21.08
C ARG A 63 0.21 -0.49 20.65
N GLU A 64 1.39 -0.75 20.09
CA GLU A 64 2.32 0.26 19.59
C GLU A 64 2.43 0.14 18.07
N ILE A 65 2.68 1.25 17.40
CA ILE A 65 2.93 1.23 15.96
C ILE A 65 4.20 0.40 15.72
N PRO A 66 4.15 -0.61 14.83
CA PRO A 66 5.34 -1.39 14.50
C PRO A 66 6.48 -0.49 14.01
N VAL A 67 7.70 -0.75 14.45
CA VAL A 67 8.89 0.03 14.06
C VAL A 67 9.16 -0.04 12.54
N GLU A 68 8.62 -1.05 11.89
CA GLU A 68 8.67 -1.24 10.44
C GLU A 68 7.62 -0.42 9.68
N MET A 69 6.65 0.16 10.39
CA MET A 69 5.66 1.05 9.79
C MET A 69 6.21 2.46 9.76
N GLN A 70 6.16 3.07 8.59
CA GLN A 70 6.44 4.49 8.41
C GLN A 70 5.12 5.20 8.15
N LEU A 71 4.88 6.31 8.83
CA LEU A 71 3.63 7.07 8.78
C LEU A 71 3.91 8.54 8.53
N THR A 72 3.19 9.15 7.58
CA THR A 72 3.22 10.59 7.33
C THR A 72 2.25 11.34 8.24
N GLU A 73 2.38 12.65 8.32
CA GLU A 73 1.45 13.51 9.05
C GLU A 73 0.03 13.53 8.44
N THR A 74 -0.08 13.18 7.16
CA THR A 74 -1.33 13.08 6.40
C THR A 74 -2.02 11.72 6.55
N GLY A 75 -1.41 10.79 7.29
CA GLY A 75 -1.98 9.45 7.52
C GLY A 75 -1.65 8.43 6.44
N ASP A 76 -0.85 8.80 5.46
CA ASP A 76 -0.32 7.88 4.47
C ASP A 76 0.76 7.03 5.13
N TRP A 77 0.86 5.74 4.78
CA TRP A 77 1.79 4.86 5.47
C TRP A 77 2.39 3.77 4.58
N SER A 78 3.54 3.27 5.00
CA SER A 78 4.16 2.07 4.44
C SER A 78 4.50 1.06 5.53
N LEU A 79 4.36 -0.22 5.21
CA LEU A 79 4.75 -1.34 6.06
C LEU A 79 5.56 -2.35 5.25
N GLY A 80 6.60 -2.90 5.85
CA GLY A 80 7.47 -3.89 5.24
C GLY A 80 8.66 -4.18 6.16
N PRO A 81 9.57 -5.07 5.81
CA PRO A 81 10.68 -5.43 6.70
C PRO A 81 11.57 -4.22 7.01
N ALA A 82 12.18 -4.19 8.21
CA ALA A 82 13.18 -3.19 8.58
C ALA A 82 14.48 -3.35 7.78
N ARG A 83 14.72 -4.57 7.27
CA ARG A 83 15.86 -4.88 6.41
C ARG A 83 15.44 -5.85 5.31
N VAL A 84 15.85 -5.54 4.08
CA VAL A 84 15.64 -6.41 2.91
C VAL A 84 16.93 -7.11 2.52
N GLY A 85 16.79 -8.32 1.98
CA GLY A 85 17.88 -9.13 1.48
C GLY A 85 17.53 -9.73 0.11
N PRO A 86 18.27 -10.73 -0.36
CA PRO A 86 18.02 -11.39 -1.64
C PRO A 86 16.74 -12.24 -1.66
N LEU A 87 16.17 -12.56 -0.49
CA LEU A 87 14.94 -13.34 -0.38
C LEU A 87 13.71 -12.49 -0.72
N PRO A 88 12.61 -13.12 -1.20
CA PRO A 88 11.36 -12.41 -1.41
C PRO A 88 10.87 -11.70 -0.15
N TRP A 89 10.30 -10.50 -0.33
CA TRP A 89 9.73 -9.70 0.73
C TRP A 89 8.47 -8.97 0.25
N VAL A 90 7.71 -8.44 1.19
CA VAL A 90 6.45 -7.77 0.90
C VAL A 90 6.51 -6.32 1.42
N THR A 91 6.02 -5.39 0.62
CA THR A 91 5.75 -4.02 1.02
C THR A 91 4.28 -3.75 0.91
N GLU A 92 3.70 -3.14 1.91
CA GLU A 92 2.37 -2.56 1.84
C GLU A 92 2.47 -1.04 1.90
N LEU A 93 1.79 -0.36 1.00
CA LEU A 93 1.73 1.09 0.86
C LEU A 93 0.28 1.53 0.91
N CYS A 94 0.00 2.63 1.59
CA CYS A 94 -1.34 3.19 1.70
C CYS A 94 -1.31 4.71 1.59
N VAL A 95 -2.13 5.26 0.72
CA VAL A 95 -2.42 6.70 0.65
C VAL A 95 -3.90 6.95 0.92
N VAL A 96 -4.19 7.98 1.71
CA VAL A 96 -5.53 8.30 2.21
C VAL A 96 -5.91 9.72 1.82
N ILE A 97 -7.05 9.88 1.16
CA ILE A 97 -7.61 11.19 0.83
C ILE A 97 -9.08 11.23 1.25
N GLY A 98 -9.38 11.97 2.31
CA GLY A 98 -10.74 12.11 2.82
C GLY A 98 -11.35 10.77 3.26
N GLN A 99 -12.35 10.31 2.53
CA GLN A 99 -13.06 9.06 2.82
C GLN A 99 -12.66 7.90 1.91
N GLU A 100 -11.65 8.11 1.11
CA GLU A 100 -11.12 7.10 0.20
C GLU A 100 -9.65 6.82 0.49
N ARG A 101 -9.20 5.64 0.11
CA ARG A 101 -7.79 5.28 0.13
C ARG A 101 -7.43 4.30 -0.97
N ARG A 102 -6.16 4.32 -1.32
CA ARG A 102 -5.54 3.37 -2.23
C ARG A 102 -4.46 2.63 -1.45
N ARG A 103 -4.55 1.31 -1.44
CA ARG A 103 -3.50 0.47 -0.86
C ARG A 103 -2.88 -0.41 -1.94
N LEU A 104 -1.65 -0.76 -1.70
CA LEU A 104 -0.91 -1.61 -2.60
C LEU A 104 -0.03 -2.54 -1.79
N ILE A 105 -0.12 -3.83 -2.08
CA ILE A 105 0.77 -4.85 -1.53
C ILE A 105 1.63 -5.37 -2.68
N ALA A 106 2.93 -5.06 -2.66
CA ALA A 106 3.90 -5.54 -3.64
C ALA A 106 4.70 -6.71 -3.07
N ARG A 107 4.68 -7.84 -3.75
CA ARG A 107 5.56 -8.96 -3.48
C ARG A 107 6.79 -8.84 -4.36
N HIS A 108 7.91 -8.57 -3.74
CA HIS A 108 9.19 -8.45 -4.41
C HIS A 108 9.88 -9.82 -4.45
N GLY A 109 10.22 -10.26 -5.62
CA GLY A 109 11.04 -11.46 -5.82
C GLY A 109 12.53 -11.16 -5.82
N ALA A 110 13.34 -12.16 -6.16
CA ALA A 110 14.79 -12.01 -6.22
C ALA A 110 15.25 -11.02 -7.31
N ASN A 111 14.50 -10.93 -8.42
CA ASN A 111 14.90 -10.19 -9.62
C ASN A 111 13.93 -9.05 -10.00
N THR A 112 12.70 -9.09 -9.53
CA THR A 112 11.66 -8.11 -9.88
C THR A 112 10.46 -8.26 -8.96
N VAL A 113 9.45 -7.43 -9.15
CA VAL A 113 8.11 -7.61 -8.54
C VAL A 113 7.47 -8.87 -9.10
N GLU A 114 7.06 -9.79 -8.24
CA GLU A 114 6.38 -11.03 -8.62
C GLU A 114 4.89 -10.84 -8.81
N SER A 115 4.28 -10.07 -7.91
CA SER A 115 2.85 -9.79 -7.95
C SER A 115 2.52 -8.52 -7.17
N ILE A 116 1.38 -7.95 -7.51
CA ILE A 116 0.81 -6.78 -6.84
C ILE A 116 -0.62 -7.08 -6.46
N VAL A 117 -1.02 -6.64 -5.28
CA VAL A 117 -2.43 -6.51 -4.93
C VAL A 117 -2.75 -5.04 -4.83
N TYR A 118 -3.56 -4.54 -5.74
CA TYR A 118 -4.05 -3.17 -5.70
C TYR A 118 -5.43 -3.13 -5.05
N VAL A 119 -5.65 -2.17 -4.16
CA VAL A 119 -6.88 -2.07 -3.37
C VAL A 119 -7.44 -0.66 -3.45
N ARG A 120 -8.68 -0.55 -3.89
CA ARG A 120 -9.51 0.67 -3.79
C ARG A 120 -10.44 0.49 -2.61
N GLU A 121 -10.46 1.43 -1.69
CA GLU A 121 -11.33 1.39 -0.51
C GLU A 121 -12.00 2.74 -0.27
N SER A 122 -13.24 2.69 0.23
CA SER A 122 -13.96 3.86 0.71
C SER A 122 -14.64 3.55 2.05
N ARG A 123 -14.89 4.59 2.88
CA ARG A 123 -15.64 4.43 4.12
C ARG A 123 -17.12 4.19 3.83
N VAL A 124 -17.73 3.26 4.57
CA VAL A 124 -19.08 2.74 4.31
C VAL A 124 -20.17 3.81 4.32
N ALA A 125 -19.99 4.87 5.12
CA ALA A 125 -21.01 5.92 5.27
C ALA A 125 -21.18 6.84 4.03
N GLN A 126 -20.29 6.79 3.04
CA GLN A 126 -20.23 7.80 1.99
C GLN A 126 -20.11 7.29 0.56
N GLY A 127 -19.97 6.02 0.30
CA GLY A 127 -19.67 5.60 -1.04
C GLY A 127 -20.27 4.29 -1.50
N ALA A 128 -20.56 4.24 -2.78
CA ALA A 128 -20.62 2.97 -3.49
C ALA A 128 -19.32 2.20 -3.23
N ILE A 129 -19.41 0.89 -3.05
CA ILE A 129 -18.24 0.00 -3.07
C ILE A 129 -17.43 0.39 -4.30
N PRO A 130 -16.14 0.73 -4.15
CA PRO A 130 -15.30 1.04 -5.31
C PRO A 130 -15.40 -0.11 -6.27
N THR A 131 -15.92 0.19 -7.43
CA THR A 131 -16.55 -0.79 -8.30
C THR A 131 -15.58 -1.81 -8.86
N SER A 132 -16.17 -2.88 -9.28
CA SER A 132 -15.66 -3.94 -10.14
C SER A 132 -15.26 -3.48 -11.55
N GLU A 133 -15.06 -2.19 -11.83
CA GLU A 133 -14.59 -1.76 -13.15
C GLU A 133 -13.24 -2.38 -13.46
N PRO A 134 -13.02 -2.82 -14.69
CA PRO A 134 -11.74 -3.34 -15.13
C PRO A 134 -10.62 -2.35 -14.79
N LEU A 135 -9.51 -2.85 -14.30
CA LEU A 135 -8.33 -2.06 -14.01
C LEU A 135 -7.49 -1.94 -15.28
N GLU A 136 -7.31 -0.71 -15.79
CA GLU A 136 -6.36 -0.47 -16.86
C GLU A 136 -4.96 -0.31 -16.28
N VAL A 137 -4.10 -1.28 -16.55
CA VAL A 137 -2.72 -1.29 -16.08
C VAL A 137 -1.78 -1.02 -17.25
N SER A 138 -0.90 -0.04 -17.11
CA SER A 138 0.23 0.14 -18.01
C SER A 138 1.53 0.20 -17.24
N ILE A 139 2.58 -0.40 -17.80
CA ILE A 139 3.91 -0.47 -17.20
C ILE A 139 4.88 0.27 -18.12
N GLY A 140 5.58 1.25 -17.55
CA GLY A 140 6.58 2.04 -18.23
C GLY A 140 7.80 2.25 -17.36
N SER A 141 8.68 3.17 -17.75
CA SER A 141 9.88 3.53 -17.00
C SER A 141 9.97 5.04 -16.79
N ARG A 142 10.58 5.44 -15.68
CA ARG A 142 10.95 6.82 -15.38
C ARG A 142 12.37 6.81 -14.80
N GLY A 143 13.33 7.22 -15.62
CA GLY A 143 14.74 7.06 -15.27
C GLY A 143 15.11 5.58 -15.09
N LEU A 144 15.62 5.23 -13.92
CA LEU A 144 16.01 3.86 -13.57
C LEU A 144 14.86 3.04 -12.96
N HIS A 145 13.70 3.63 -12.72
CA HIS A 145 12.59 2.99 -12.04
C HIS A 145 11.51 2.53 -13.01
N GLN A 146 10.79 1.49 -12.64
CA GLN A 146 9.58 1.03 -13.30
C GLN A 146 8.38 1.75 -12.69
N ILE A 147 7.48 2.24 -13.53
CA ILE A 147 6.23 2.89 -13.15
C ILE A 147 5.07 2.03 -13.62
N TRP A 148 4.22 1.65 -12.68
CA TRP A 148 2.94 1.02 -12.98
C TRP A 148 1.84 2.06 -12.80
N ARG A 149 1.11 2.34 -13.86
CA ARG A 149 -0.13 3.11 -13.77
C ARG A 149 -1.26 2.13 -13.56
N LEU A 150 -1.90 2.22 -12.39
CA LEU A 150 -2.93 1.27 -11.94
C LEU A 150 -4.34 1.81 -12.17
N ASP A 151 -4.46 3.12 -12.25
CA ASP A 151 -5.62 3.92 -12.61
C ASP A 151 -5.11 5.16 -13.33
N SER A 152 -6.01 6.00 -13.82
CA SER A 152 -5.64 7.28 -14.47
C SER A 152 -4.83 8.20 -13.56
N ASP A 153 -4.98 8.05 -12.25
CA ASP A 153 -4.49 8.94 -11.20
C ASP A 153 -3.60 8.24 -10.14
N VAL A 154 -3.35 6.93 -10.28
CA VAL A 154 -2.54 6.14 -9.32
C VAL A 154 -1.32 5.54 -9.99
N GLU A 155 -0.16 5.82 -9.42
CA GLU A 155 1.12 5.28 -9.88
C GLU A 155 1.84 4.52 -8.76
N LEU A 156 2.38 3.35 -9.11
CA LEU A 156 3.36 2.62 -8.29
C LEU A 156 4.75 2.83 -8.90
N LEU A 157 5.68 3.20 -8.06
CA LEU A 157 7.12 3.24 -8.35
C LEU A 157 7.79 2.00 -7.77
N VAL A 158 8.56 1.29 -8.55
CA VAL A 158 9.41 0.18 -8.09
C VAL A 158 10.75 0.19 -8.80
N ASP A 159 11.74 -0.33 -8.11
CA ASP A 159 13.04 -0.57 -8.70
C ASP A 159 12.99 -1.87 -9.52
N PRO A 160 13.31 -1.84 -10.82
CA PRO A 160 13.32 -3.01 -11.66
C PRO A 160 14.58 -3.87 -11.51
N GLN A 161 15.57 -3.41 -10.72
CA GLN A 161 16.86 -4.09 -10.65
C GLN A 161 16.83 -5.38 -9.83
N PRO A 162 17.60 -6.39 -10.21
CA PRO A 162 17.79 -7.58 -9.41
C PRO A 162 18.35 -7.22 -8.04
N ARG A 163 17.87 -7.91 -7.02
CA ARG A 163 18.46 -7.79 -5.70
C ARG A 163 19.81 -8.46 -5.64
N GLY A 164 20.68 -7.89 -4.84
CA GLY A 164 22.07 -8.31 -4.74
C GLY A 164 23.04 -7.39 -5.46
N SER A 165 22.55 -6.39 -6.23
CA SER A 165 23.36 -5.23 -6.57
C SER A 165 23.54 -4.41 -5.29
N ASN A 166 24.74 -3.89 -5.02
CA ASN A 166 25.03 -2.97 -3.93
C ASN A 166 24.35 -1.59 -4.17
N VAL A 167 23.08 -1.60 -4.54
CA VAL A 167 22.27 -0.43 -4.85
C VAL A 167 21.04 -0.46 -3.96
N GLY A 168 20.65 0.69 -3.45
CA GLY A 168 19.41 0.82 -2.67
C GLY A 168 18.19 0.44 -3.51
N THR A 169 17.07 0.14 -2.86
CA THR A 169 15.82 -0.15 -3.54
C THR A 169 14.69 0.74 -3.04
N VAL A 170 13.70 0.95 -3.88
CA VAL A 170 12.58 1.84 -3.62
C VAL A 170 11.27 1.18 -4.02
N CYS A 171 10.22 1.45 -3.25
CA CYS A 171 8.83 1.16 -3.57
C CYS A 171 7.96 2.33 -3.11
N GLY A 172 7.16 2.90 -3.99
CA GLY A 172 6.34 4.07 -3.67
C GLY A 172 4.98 4.02 -4.34
N LEU A 173 3.98 4.55 -3.65
CA LEU A 173 2.62 4.72 -4.15
C LEU A 173 2.30 6.21 -4.19
N ARG A 174 1.79 6.68 -5.32
CA ARG A 174 1.32 8.04 -5.52
C ARG A 174 -0.10 8.04 -6.04
N TRP A 175 -0.91 8.91 -5.49
CA TRP A 175 -2.28 9.15 -5.93
C TRP A 175 -2.50 10.65 -6.13
N HIS A 176 -2.91 11.02 -7.33
CA HIS A 176 -3.20 12.39 -7.71
C HIS A 176 -4.70 12.61 -7.81
N GLN A 177 -5.26 13.48 -6.96
CA GLN A 177 -6.63 13.95 -7.09
C GLN A 177 -6.66 15.40 -7.58
N PRO A 178 -7.42 15.73 -8.65
CA PRO A 178 -7.35 17.03 -9.31
C PRO A 178 -7.57 18.24 -8.38
N ASN A 179 -8.42 18.11 -7.38
CA ASN A 179 -8.79 19.21 -6.47
C ASN A 179 -8.11 19.16 -5.10
N VAL A 180 -7.33 18.13 -4.83
CA VAL A 180 -6.68 17.91 -3.52
C VAL A 180 -5.17 17.96 -3.64
N GLY A 181 -4.63 17.52 -4.79
CA GLY A 181 -3.20 17.43 -5.02
C GLY A 181 -2.67 16.01 -5.04
N ILE A 182 -1.38 15.88 -4.76
CA ILE A 182 -0.67 14.60 -4.78
C ILE A 182 -0.48 14.12 -3.34
N HIS A 183 -0.95 12.91 -3.06
CA HIS A 183 -0.60 12.14 -1.88
C HIS A 183 0.34 11.02 -2.29
N GLN A 184 1.36 10.79 -1.47
CA GLN A 184 2.35 9.76 -1.78
C GLN A 184 3.02 9.22 -0.52
N VAL A 185 3.43 7.97 -0.60
CA VAL A 185 4.28 7.31 0.37
C VAL A 185 5.38 6.55 -0.35
N VAL A 186 6.61 6.70 0.14
CA VAL A 186 7.80 6.08 -0.46
C VAL A 186 8.58 5.35 0.61
N ARG A 187 8.84 4.08 0.36
CA ARG A 187 9.68 3.25 1.19
C ARG A 187 11.00 2.97 0.48
N ARG A 188 12.09 3.30 1.14
CA ARG A 188 13.44 3.20 0.59
C ARG A 188 14.33 2.36 1.47
N TYR A 189 15.23 1.64 0.84
CA TYR A 189 16.26 0.88 1.51
C TYR A 189 17.63 1.27 0.95
N SER A 190 18.61 1.38 1.83
CA SER A 190 20.01 1.58 1.46
C SER A 190 20.60 0.38 0.73
N ALA A 191 21.81 0.53 0.22
CA ALA A 191 22.53 -0.53 -0.49
C ALA A 191 22.76 -1.80 0.36
N ASP A 192 22.88 -1.65 1.67
CA ASP A 192 22.97 -2.77 2.61
C ASP A 192 21.60 -3.36 3.02
N GLY A 193 20.51 -2.84 2.42
CA GLY A 193 19.15 -3.29 2.66
C GLY A 193 18.44 -2.69 3.88
N THR A 194 19.05 -1.76 4.59
CA THR A 194 18.45 -1.13 5.79
C THR A 194 17.40 -0.11 5.39
N LEU A 195 16.26 -0.11 6.08
CA LEU A 195 15.18 0.86 5.90
C LEU A 195 15.68 2.28 6.16
N LEU A 196 15.48 3.18 5.21
CA LEU A 196 15.80 4.59 5.34
C LEU A 196 14.61 5.38 5.93
N PRO A 197 14.85 6.53 6.57
CA PRO A 197 13.80 7.43 7.02
C PRO A 197 12.85 7.81 5.88
N ILE A 198 11.60 8.13 6.25
CA ILE A 198 10.60 8.59 5.29
C ILE A 198 11.00 9.92 4.67
N GLU A 199 10.91 10.02 3.36
CA GLU A 199 11.09 11.26 2.64
C GLU A 199 9.78 11.71 1.99
N PRO A 200 9.53 13.03 1.87
CA PRO A 200 8.24 13.55 1.44
C PRO A 200 7.95 13.38 -0.06
N SER A 201 8.95 13.04 -0.86
CA SER A 201 8.78 12.95 -2.32
C SER A 201 9.69 11.90 -2.97
N TRP A 202 9.31 11.44 -4.17
CA TRP A 202 10.18 10.68 -5.07
C TRP A 202 10.57 11.50 -6.29
#